data_08256f7d06a0986acec45f2c2013d772
#
_entry.id   08256f7d06a0986acec45f2c2013d772
#
_cell.length_a   1.000
_cell.length_b   1.000
_cell.length_c   1.000
_cell.angle_alpha   90.00
_cell.angle_beta   90.00
_cell.angle_gamma   90.00
#
_symmetry.space_group_name_H-M   'P 1'
#
loop_
_entity.id
_entity.type
_entity.pdbx_description
1 polymer ?
#
loop_
_entity_poly.entity_id
_entity_poly.type
_entity_poly.pdbx_seq_one_letter_code
_entity_poly.pdbx_strand_id
1 'polypeptide(L)' 'MKEKVFEAIKKSGKNGIRLRDIGYYCNVWHVSCLEYVAELMEEGKVYGKTIGHGWQAYIKYYVKED' A
#
# COMPACT_ATOMS: atom_id res chain seq x y z
N MET A 1 9.60 8.21 -6.90
CA MET A 1 8.17 7.90 -6.65
C MET A 1 7.96 6.69 -5.75
N LYS A 2 8.75 5.66 -5.91
CA LYS A 2 8.67 4.46 -5.05
C LYS A 2 8.89 4.80 -3.58
N GLU A 3 9.83 5.67 -3.27
CA GLU A 3 10.09 6.10 -1.90
C GLU A 3 8.86 6.79 -1.29
N LYS A 4 8.15 7.56 -2.09
CA LYS A 4 6.97 8.26 -1.64
C LYS A 4 5.83 7.29 -1.35
N VAL A 5 5.71 6.25 -2.16
CA VAL A 5 4.73 5.19 -1.94
C VAL A 5 5.04 4.45 -0.63
N PHE A 6 6.31 4.12 -0.43
CA PHE A 6 6.75 3.45 0.80
C PHE A 6 6.47 4.34 2.02
N GLU A 7 6.73 5.64 1.89
CA GLU A 7 6.50 6.59 2.98
C GLU A 7 5.01 6.67 3.33
N ALA A 8 4.14 6.66 2.33
CA ALA A 8 2.69 6.66 2.55
C ALA A 8 2.26 5.44 3.37
N ILE A 9 2.77 4.27 3.00
CA ILE A 9 2.45 3.03 3.71
C ILE A 9 3.00 3.08 5.13
N LYS A 10 4.21 3.60 5.29
CA LYS A 10 4.87 3.71 6.59
C LYS A 10 4.10 4.63 7.53
N LYS A 11 3.61 5.76 7.01
CA LYS A 11 2.85 6.73 7.81
C LYS A 11 1.50 6.18 8.27
N SER A 12 0.93 5.23 7.56
CA SER A 12 -0.35 4.65 7.93
C SER A 12 -0.24 3.78 9.20
N GLY A 13 0.97 3.32 9.51
CA GLY A 13 1.23 2.54 10.71
C GLY A 13 0.36 1.30 10.81
N LYS A 14 -0.21 1.08 11.97
CA LYS A 14 -1.03 -0.11 12.23
C LYS A 14 -2.38 -0.09 11.52
N ASN A 15 -2.81 1.07 11.07
CA ASN A 15 -4.09 1.20 10.38
C ASN A 15 -4.04 0.67 8.95
N GLY A 16 -2.87 0.71 8.36
CA GLY A 16 -2.72 0.32 6.96
C GLY A 16 -3.28 1.37 6.02
N ILE A 17 -3.08 1.18 4.74
CA ILE A 17 -3.52 2.13 3.73
C ILE A 17 -3.94 1.37 2.47
N ARG A 18 -5.01 1.83 1.83
CA ARG A 18 -5.47 1.22 0.58
C ARG A 18 -4.73 1.84 -0.60
N LEU A 19 -4.69 1.11 -1.70
CA LEU A 19 -4.00 1.58 -2.91
C LEU A 19 -4.50 2.95 -3.36
N ARG A 20 -5.81 3.16 -3.30
CA ARG A 20 -6.43 4.43 -3.68
C ARG A 20 -5.89 5.59 -2.87
N ASP A 21 -5.75 5.37 -1.57
CA ASP A 21 -5.25 6.41 -0.66
C ASP A 21 -3.77 6.66 -0.87
N ILE A 22 -3.01 5.64 -1.24
CA ILE A 22 -1.61 5.82 -1.62
C ILE A 22 -1.53 6.75 -2.83
N GLY A 23 -2.42 6.54 -3.80
CA GLY A 23 -2.48 7.41 -4.97
C GLY A 23 -2.76 8.85 -4.62
N TYR A 24 -3.68 9.10 -3.70
CA TYR A 24 -3.97 10.45 -3.24
C TYR A 24 -2.77 11.07 -2.52
N TYR A 25 -2.13 10.31 -1.66
CA TYR A 25 -0.96 10.79 -0.93
C TYR A 25 0.17 11.20 -1.88
N CYS A 26 0.41 10.38 -2.89
CA CYS A 26 1.49 10.61 -3.84
C CYS A 26 1.10 11.54 -4.98
N ASN A 27 -0.18 11.89 -5.08
CA ASN A 27 -0.72 12.71 -6.16
C ASN A 27 -0.45 12.09 -7.53
N VAL A 28 -0.63 10.77 -7.62
CA VAL A 28 -0.49 10.04 -8.87
C VAL A 28 -1.63 9.04 -9.01
N TRP A 29 -1.83 8.56 -10.22
CA TRP A 29 -2.84 7.55 -10.53
C TRP A 29 -2.57 6.29 -9.71
N HIS A 30 -3.60 5.79 -9.00
CA HIS A 30 -3.40 4.63 -8.11
C HIS A 30 -2.92 3.38 -8.84
N VAL A 31 -3.28 3.21 -10.11
CA VAL A 31 -2.81 2.06 -10.90
C VAL A 31 -1.29 2.10 -11.05
N SER A 32 -0.71 3.29 -11.20
CA SER A 32 0.74 3.44 -11.28
C SER A 32 1.41 3.08 -9.95
N CYS A 33 0.72 3.36 -8.83
CA CYS A 33 1.25 3.01 -7.51
C CYS A 33 1.35 1.51 -7.31
N LEU A 34 0.50 0.74 -8.00
CA LEU A 34 0.48 -0.71 -7.84
C LEU A 34 1.83 -1.34 -8.20
N GLU A 35 2.49 -0.83 -9.23
CA GLU A 35 3.80 -1.33 -9.63
C GLU A 35 4.83 -1.13 -8.51
N TYR A 36 4.81 0.05 -7.90
CA TYR A 36 5.73 0.37 -6.82
C TYR A 36 5.43 -0.47 -5.58
N VAL A 37 4.15 -0.68 -5.29
CA VAL A 37 3.74 -1.53 -4.18
C VAL A 37 4.21 -2.96 -4.40
N ALA A 38 4.05 -3.48 -5.63
CA ALA A 38 4.48 -4.83 -5.97
C ALA A 38 6.00 -4.98 -5.77
N GLU A 39 6.77 -3.99 -6.20
CA GLU A 39 8.22 -4.00 -6.00
C GLU A 39 8.58 -4.02 -4.52
N LEU A 40 7.89 -3.21 -3.72
CA LEU A 40 8.14 -3.16 -2.29
C LEU A 40 7.79 -4.49 -1.61
N MET A 41 6.74 -5.15 -2.09
CA MET A 41 6.37 -6.47 -1.59
C MET A 41 7.43 -7.52 -1.94
N GLU A 42 7.97 -7.46 -3.14
CA GLU A 42 9.05 -8.35 -3.56
C GLU A 42 10.30 -8.14 -2.71
N GLU A 43 10.56 -6.91 -2.32
CA GLU A 43 11.71 -6.57 -1.48
C GLU A 43 11.48 -6.92 -0.01
N GLY A 44 10.26 -7.37 0.32
CA GLY A 44 9.93 -7.72 1.69
C GLY A 44 9.75 -6.54 2.63
N LYS A 45 9.50 -5.36 2.08
CA LYS A 45 9.35 -4.13 2.88
C LYS A 45 7.91 -3.86 3.30
N VAL A 46 6.96 -4.32 2.51
CA VAL A 46 5.53 -4.15 2.80
C VAL A 46 4.78 -5.44 2.53
N TYR A 47 3.58 -5.54 3.07
CA TYR A 47 2.70 -6.66 2.78
C TYR A 47 1.26 -6.17 2.64
N GLY A 48 0.44 -6.97 1.96
CA GLY A 48 -0.96 -6.68 1.80
C GLY A 48 -1.81 -7.60 2.65
N LYS A 49 -2.93 -7.09 3.13
CA LYS A 49 -3.89 -7.88 3.90
C LYS A 49 -5.29 -7.61 3.38
N THR A 50 -6.03 -8.66 3.09
CA THR A 50 -7.42 -8.54 2.66
C THR A 50 -8.32 -8.25 3.85
N ILE A 51 -9.13 -7.20 3.74
CA ILE A 51 -10.07 -6.79 4.78
C ILE A 51 -11.48 -6.99 4.24
N GLY A 52 -12.36 -7.58 5.03
CA GLY A 52 -13.75 -7.80 4.64
C GLY A 52 -13.96 -9.10 3.89
N HIS A 53 -15.16 -9.27 3.36
CA HIS A 53 -15.56 -10.48 2.65
C HIS A 53 -16.30 -10.16 1.37
N GLY A 54 -16.24 -11.09 0.43
CA GLY A 54 -17.01 -11.03 -0.80
C GLY A 54 -16.64 -9.81 -1.64
N TRP A 55 -17.66 -9.22 -2.26
CA TRP A 55 -17.43 -8.09 -3.15
C TRP A 55 -17.04 -6.80 -2.42
N GLN A 56 -17.22 -6.77 -1.10
CA GLN A 56 -16.84 -5.62 -0.28
C GLN A 56 -15.40 -5.70 0.20
N ALA A 57 -14.71 -6.80 -0.10
CA ALA A 57 -13.33 -6.98 0.34
C ALA A 57 -12.41 -5.99 -0.36
N TYR A 58 -11.41 -5.53 0.37
CA TYR A 58 -10.38 -4.65 -0.17
C TYR A 58 -9.05 -5.00 0.49
N ILE A 59 -7.96 -4.49 -0.09
CA ILE A 59 -6.62 -4.79 0.42
C ILE A 59 -6.04 -3.54 1.06
N LYS A 60 -5.49 -3.70 2.26
CA LYS A 60 -4.71 -2.67 2.92
C LYS A 60 -3.25 -3.10 2.93
N TYR A 61 -2.37 -2.14 2.78
CA TYR A 61 -0.94 -2.37 2.77
C TYR A 61 -0.31 -1.85 4.05
N TYR A 62 0.67 -2.59 4.54
CA TYR A 62 1.34 -2.31 5.81
C TYR A 62 2.84 -2.45 5.63
N VAL A 63 3.60 -1.69 6.38
CA VAL A 63 5.05 -1.87 6.44
C VAL A 63 5.32 -3.16 7.21
N LYS A 64 6.21 -3.98 6.65
CA LYS A 64 6.63 -5.19 7.32
C LYS A 64 7.73 -4.83 8.32
N GLU A 65 7.42 -5.00 9.59
CA GLU A 65 8.38 -4.75 10.66
C GLU A 65 8.97 -6.08 11.13
N ASP A 66 10.25 -6.06 11.39
CA ASP A 66 10.95 -7.24 11.92
C ASP A 66 10.73 -7.38 13.41
#